data_962744a3622e27f95a43a5fb8f0b72ea
#
_entry.id   962744a3622e27f95a43a5fb8f0b72ea
#
_cell.length_a   1.000
_cell.length_b   1.000
_cell.length_c   1.000
_cell.angle_alpha   90.00
_cell.angle_beta   90.00
_cell.angle_gamma   90.00
#
_symmetry.space_group_name_H-M   'P 1'
#
loop_
_entity.id
_entity.type
_entity.pdbx_description
1 polymer ?
#
loop_
_entity_poly.entity_id
_entity_poly.type
_entity_poly.pdbx_seq_one_letter_code
_entity_poly.pdbx_strand_id
1 'polypeptide(L)'
;MTIRGISSLVALAAAGAAIASAAGPSFSGSWKLNMAKSQLSGQTYTIEKTPSGKLHFDSQGFSYDFDLTGKEYPTPDGGTVSWRAPDATTWEGAARMNGKTIVSFRLSLKGNTMTSVMKMTKPDGSVSEQTATNTRVSGDGFFGKWKSTEVKGAPTGLDIVTDSANHITVKYPEFQAACNGSFDGKDYVLTTAGAGSKQTMAFEKAGANSFRMTTKMNGKPFFTDVFTLSADGKTLTDDGNPVAVSEPMKAVYDRQ
;
A
#
# COMPACT_ATOMS: atom_id res chain seq x y z
N MET A 1 54.47 -74.53 7.61
CA MET A 1 53.45 -74.86 6.59
C MET A 1 52.45 -73.69 6.60
N THR A 2 52.43 -72.99 5.55
CA THR A 2 51.77 -71.67 5.29
C THR A 2 50.29 -71.79 5.09
N ILE A 3 49.48 -70.89 5.69
CA ILE A 3 48.19 -70.49 5.11
C ILE A 3 47.97 -69.03 5.30
N ARG A 4 47.78 -68.31 4.23
CA ARG A 4 47.53 -66.88 4.11
C ARG A 4 46.09 -66.60 4.42
N GLY A 5 45.85 -65.61 5.29
CA GLY A 5 44.53 -65.00 5.50
C GLY A 5 44.40 -63.77 4.66
N ILE A 6 43.32 -63.70 3.88
CA ILE A 6 42.93 -62.59 3.00
C ILE A 6 42.12 -61.57 3.84
N SER A 7 42.66 -60.38 3.99
CA SER A 7 41.92 -59.23 4.62
C SER A 7 41.09 -58.53 3.56
N SER A 8 39.76 -58.63 3.65
CA SER A 8 38.83 -57.84 2.84
C SER A 8 38.59 -56.49 3.47
N LEU A 9 39.12 -55.44 2.86
CA LEU A 9 38.77 -54.05 3.18
C LEU A 9 37.38 -53.76 2.60
N VAL A 10 36.38 -53.52 3.47
CA VAL A 10 35.10 -52.96 3.08
C VAL A 10 35.22 -51.44 3.19
N ALA A 11 35.35 -50.77 2.04
CA ALA A 11 35.25 -49.31 1.98
C ALA A 11 33.77 -48.89 2.10
N LEU A 12 33.42 -48.30 3.24
CA LEU A 12 32.10 -47.70 3.44
C LEU A 12 32.12 -46.31 2.78
N ALA A 13 31.53 -46.19 1.57
CA ALA A 13 31.30 -44.93 0.91
C ALA A 13 30.14 -44.23 1.64
N ALA A 14 30.43 -43.29 2.52
CA ALA A 14 29.44 -42.36 3.07
C ALA A 14 29.02 -41.41 1.96
N ALA A 15 27.91 -41.68 1.29
CA ALA A 15 27.24 -40.71 0.42
C ALA A 15 26.65 -39.61 1.31
N GLY A 16 27.39 -38.52 1.48
CA GLY A 16 26.87 -37.31 2.07
C GLY A 16 25.83 -36.71 1.13
N ALA A 17 24.55 -36.97 1.40
CA ALA A 17 23.46 -36.21 0.80
C ALA A 17 23.60 -34.79 1.30
N ALA A 18 24.13 -33.88 0.48
CA ALA A 18 24.01 -32.44 0.70
C ALA A 18 22.52 -32.12 0.68
N ILE A 19 21.96 -31.93 1.85
CA ILE A 19 20.61 -31.32 1.97
C ILE A 19 20.80 -29.91 1.47
N ALA A 20 20.50 -29.67 0.19
CA ALA A 20 20.29 -28.33 -0.32
C ALA A 20 19.12 -27.77 0.48
N SER A 21 19.42 -26.94 1.47
CA SER A 21 18.41 -26.14 2.12
C SER A 21 17.76 -25.30 1.03
N ALA A 22 16.60 -25.72 0.54
CA ALA A 22 15.82 -24.88 -0.34
C ALA A 22 15.57 -23.58 0.41
N ALA A 23 16.17 -22.50 -0.05
CA ALA A 23 15.86 -21.18 0.47
C ALA A 23 14.34 -21.04 0.43
N GLY A 24 13.73 -20.75 1.57
CA GLY A 24 12.28 -20.57 1.64
C GLY A 24 11.81 -19.53 0.64
N PRO A 25 10.51 -19.49 0.34
CA PRO A 25 9.98 -18.56 -0.64
C PRO A 25 10.34 -17.12 -0.26
N SER A 26 10.86 -16.35 -1.20
CA SER A 26 11.32 -14.99 -1.01
C SER A 26 10.18 -13.98 -1.24
N PHE A 27 10.13 -12.91 -0.45
CA PHE A 27 9.24 -11.77 -0.72
C PHE A 27 9.63 -11.00 -1.98
N SER A 28 10.88 -11.10 -2.42
CA SER A 28 11.37 -10.39 -3.61
C SER A 28 10.60 -10.78 -4.86
N GLY A 29 10.10 -9.78 -5.57
CA GLY A 29 9.35 -9.95 -6.81
C GLY A 29 8.44 -8.77 -7.09
N SER A 30 7.84 -8.80 -8.27
CA SER A 30 6.73 -7.93 -8.65
C SER A 30 5.42 -8.63 -8.36
N TRP A 31 4.52 -7.91 -7.71
CA TRP A 31 3.26 -8.41 -7.21
C TRP A 31 2.11 -7.63 -7.83
N LYS A 32 1.13 -8.33 -8.38
CA LYS A 32 -0.06 -7.72 -8.97
C LYS A 32 -1.29 -7.99 -8.12
N LEU A 33 -2.00 -6.93 -7.75
CA LEU A 33 -3.23 -7.03 -6.97
C LEU A 33 -4.28 -7.88 -7.68
N ASN A 34 -4.80 -8.89 -6.98
CA ASN A 34 -5.90 -9.72 -7.41
C ASN A 34 -7.20 -9.19 -6.78
N MET A 35 -7.94 -8.38 -7.54
CA MET A 35 -9.19 -7.76 -7.08
C MET A 35 -10.24 -8.79 -6.64
N ALA A 36 -10.29 -9.96 -7.31
CA ALA A 36 -11.29 -10.99 -7.00
C ALA A 36 -11.06 -11.67 -5.65
N LYS A 37 -9.81 -11.66 -5.16
CA LYS A 37 -9.41 -12.24 -3.86
C LYS A 37 -9.30 -11.18 -2.75
N SER A 38 -9.42 -9.90 -3.10
CA SER A 38 -9.18 -8.77 -2.18
C SER A 38 -10.49 -8.20 -1.64
N GLN A 39 -10.42 -7.65 -0.42
CA GLN A 39 -11.51 -6.89 0.21
C GLN A 39 -11.01 -5.47 0.47
N LEU A 40 -11.30 -4.56 -0.45
CA LEU A 40 -10.82 -3.17 -0.42
C LEU A 40 -11.93 -2.16 -0.13
N SER A 41 -13.19 -2.60 -0.09
CA SER A 41 -14.35 -1.78 0.28
C SER A 41 -14.53 -1.72 1.80
N GLY A 42 -15.41 -0.83 2.26
CA GLY A 42 -15.70 -0.65 3.68
C GLY A 42 -15.03 0.59 4.28
N GLN A 43 -14.06 1.18 3.60
CA GLN A 43 -13.35 2.35 4.07
C GLN A 43 -14.27 3.56 4.21
N THR A 44 -14.10 4.33 5.28
CA THR A 44 -14.91 5.52 5.54
C THR A 44 -14.07 6.78 5.49
N TYR A 45 -14.71 7.88 5.11
CA TYR A 45 -14.14 9.22 5.18
C TYR A 45 -15.23 10.25 5.41
N THR A 46 -14.83 11.43 5.85
CA THR A 46 -15.74 12.56 6.06
C THR A 46 -15.33 13.77 5.22
N ILE A 47 -16.32 14.54 4.83
CA ILE A 47 -16.14 15.87 4.24
C ILE A 47 -17.06 16.81 5.00
N GLU A 48 -16.50 17.81 5.66
CA GLU A 48 -17.26 18.72 6.52
C GLU A 48 -16.94 20.19 6.22
N LYS A 49 -17.87 21.08 6.56
CA LYS A 49 -17.61 22.52 6.52
C LYS A 49 -16.98 22.95 7.84
N THR A 50 -15.88 23.67 7.77
CA THR A 50 -15.27 24.27 8.95
C THR A 50 -15.96 25.58 9.33
N PRO A 51 -15.83 26.07 10.58
CA PRO A 51 -16.31 27.37 10.97
C PRO A 51 -15.72 28.56 10.18
N SER A 52 -14.53 28.36 9.60
CA SER A 52 -13.87 29.36 8.74
C SER A 52 -14.41 29.39 7.30
N GLY A 53 -15.38 28.53 6.95
CA GLY A 53 -15.96 28.43 5.62
C GLY A 53 -15.15 27.58 4.64
N LYS A 54 -14.04 26.97 5.09
CA LYS A 54 -13.32 25.94 4.34
C LYS A 54 -14.03 24.60 4.43
N LEU A 55 -13.51 23.65 3.71
CA LEU A 55 -13.89 22.25 3.77
C LEU A 55 -12.78 21.46 4.48
N HIS A 56 -13.16 20.47 5.27
CA HIS A 56 -12.27 19.54 5.95
C HIS A 56 -12.52 18.14 5.39
N PHE A 57 -11.46 17.51 4.92
CA PHE A 57 -11.44 16.08 4.55
C PHE A 57 -10.71 15.30 5.63
N ASP A 58 -11.29 14.18 6.07
CA ASP A 58 -10.62 13.20 6.90
C ASP A 58 -10.89 11.79 6.38
N SER A 59 -9.83 11.04 6.18
CA SER A 59 -9.86 9.61 5.89
C SER A 59 -8.84 8.92 6.75
N GLN A 60 -9.31 8.23 7.78
CA GLN A 60 -8.48 7.38 8.63
C GLN A 60 -7.29 8.11 9.28
N GLY A 61 -7.46 9.42 9.58
CA GLY A 61 -6.40 10.26 10.14
C GLY A 61 -5.52 10.97 9.10
N PHE A 62 -5.72 10.74 7.81
CA PHE A 62 -5.20 11.59 6.76
C PHE A 62 -6.20 12.74 6.55
N SER A 63 -5.88 13.92 7.07
CA SER A 63 -6.83 15.04 7.05
C SER A 63 -6.20 16.34 6.59
N TYR A 64 -6.98 17.17 5.92
CA TYR A 64 -6.56 18.49 5.43
C TYR A 64 -7.77 19.41 5.21
N ASP A 65 -7.51 20.71 5.29
CA ASP A 65 -8.48 21.74 4.93
C ASP A 65 -8.26 22.22 3.50
N PHE A 66 -9.34 22.54 2.78
CA PHE A 66 -9.29 23.00 1.40
C PHE A 66 -10.50 23.89 1.07
N ASP A 67 -10.54 24.46 -0.13
CA ASP A 67 -11.72 25.02 -0.76
C ASP A 67 -11.87 24.51 -2.21
N LEU A 68 -12.89 24.97 -2.90
CA LEU A 68 -13.20 24.57 -4.27
C LEU A 68 -12.75 25.60 -5.32
N THR A 69 -11.77 26.44 -4.98
CA THR A 69 -11.27 27.52 -5.86
C THR A 69 -10.15 27.06 -6.81
N GLY A 70 -9.64 25.84 -6.64
CA GLY A 70 -8.49 25.31 -7.37
C GLY A 70 -7.14 25.69 -6.77
N LYS A 71 -7.10 26.39 -5.64
CA LYS A 71 -5.86 26.65 -4.88
C LYS A 71 -5.28 25.38 -4.33
N GLU A 72 -3.96 25.36 -4.18
CA GLU A 72 -3.25 24.26 -3.53
C GLU A 72 -3.23 24.41 -2.02
N TYR A 73 -3.51 23.33 -1.32
CA TYR A 73 -3.49 23.22 0.15
C TYR A 73 -2.51 22.11 0.55
N PRO A 74 -1.74 22.32 1.63
CA PRO A 74 -0.79 21.31 2.09
C PRO A 74 -1.51 20.09 2.63
N THR A 75 -0.90 18.91 2.39
CA THR A 75 -1.35 17.62 2.91
C THR A 75 -0.38 17.09 3.96
N PRO A 76 -0.83 16.20 4.87
CA PRO A 76 0.00 15.69 5.96
C PRO A 76 1.28 14.99 5.50
N ASP A 77 1.28 14.38 4.32
CA ASP A 77 2.42 13.67 3.70
C ASP A 77 3.50 14.60 3.14
N GLY A 78 3.25 15.91 3.16
CA GLY A 78 4.18 16.93 2.65
C GLY A 78 3.93 17.34 1.20
N GLY A 79 2.88 16.80 0.58
CA GLY A 79 2.39 17.21 -0.73
C GLY A 79 1.42 18.39 -0.66
N THR A 80 0.72 18.60 -1.78
CA THR A 80 -0.39 19.55 -1.90
C THR A 80 -1.58 18.89 -2.59
N VAL A 81 -2.76 19.42 -2.32
CA VAL A 81 -3.99 19.05 -3.01
C VAL A 81 -4.75 20.30 -3.45
N SER A 82 -5.40 20.23 -4.59
CA SER A 82 -6.31 21.28 -5.08
C SER A 82 -7.63 20.65 -5.48
N TRP A 83 -8.72 21.42 -5.28
CA TRP A 83 -10.08 21.02 -5.63
C TRP A 83 -10.85 22.13 -6.31
N ARG A 84 -11.74 21.78 -7.23
CA ARG A 84 -12.71 22.69 -7.85
C ARG A 84 -14.05 21.98 -8.02
N ALA A 85 -15.13 22.74 -8.11
CA ALA A 85 -16.46 22.26 -8.41
C ALA A 85 -16.88 22.79 -9.80
N PRO A 86 -16.72 22.00 -10.87
CA PRO A 86 -17.20 22.37 -12.20
C PRO A 86 -18.70 22.57 -12.25
N ASP A 87 -19.44 21.82 -11.44
CA ASP A 87 -20.90 21.93 -11.30
C ASP A 87 -21.34 21.45 -9.90
N ALA A 88 -22.65 21.49 -9.62
CA ALA A 88 -23.23 21.16 -8.31
C ALA A 88 -23.09 19.67 -7.92
N THR A 89 -22.80 18.81 -8.87
CA THR A 89 -22.74 17.35 -8.70
C THR A 89 -21.37 16.78 -8.96
N THR A 90 -20.39 17.61 -9.31
CA THR A 90 -19.04 17.16 -9.67
C THR A 90 -17.98 17.98 -8.96
N TRP A 91 -17.03 17.30 -8.31
CA TRP A 91 -15.78 17.89 -7.86
C TRP A 91 -14.60 17.26 -8.57
N GLU A 92 -13.60 18.06 -8.89
CA GLU A 92 -12.33 17.61 -9.47
C GLU A 92 -11.17 18.12 -8.65
N GLY A 93 -10.14 17.29 -8.52
CA GLY A 93 -8.96 17.63 -7.75
C GLY A 93 -7.69 16.98 -8.28
N ALA A 94 -6.58 17.42 -7.74
CA ALA A 94 -5.27 16.82 -8.01
C ALA A 94 -4.39 16.88 -6.76
N ALA A 95 -3.70 15.77 -6.50
CA ALA A 95 -2.64 15.72 -5.50
C ALA A 95 -1.28 15.82 -6.19
N ARG A 96 -0.38 16.60 -5.60
CA ARG A 96 0.96 16.84 -6.10
C ARG A 96 2.00 16.55 -5.03
N MET A 97 3.12 16.02 -5.48
CA MET A 97 4.32 15.87 -4.67
C MET A 97 5.50 16.48 -5.45
N ASN A 98 6.28 17.33 -4.80
CA ASN A 98 7.39 18.05 -5.43
C ASN A 98 7.00 18.73 -6.77
N GLY A 99 5.81 19.39 -6.79
CA GLY A 99 5.27 20.10 -7.95
C GLY A 99 4.72 19.18 -9.06
N LYS A 100 4.90 17.86 -8.98
CA LYS A 100 4.38 16.90 -9.96
C LYS A 100 3.01 16.37 -9.54
N THR A 101 2.05 16.36 -10.45
CA THR A 101 0.77 15.68 -10.22
C THR A 101 1.00 14.18 -10.19
N ILE A 102 0.67 13.53 -9.06
CA ILE A 102 0.76 12.09 -8.88
C ILE A 102 -0.61 11.42 -8.97
N VAL A 103 -1.65 12.13 -8.56
CA VAL A 103 -3.02 11.63 -8.61
C VAL A 103 -3.95 12.76 -9.05
N SER A 104 -4.93 12.44 -9.90
CA SER A 104 -6.10 13.29 -10.15
C SER A 104 -7.37 12.59 -9.70
N PHE A 105 -8.34 13.37 -9.24
CA PHE A 105 -9.60 12.89 -8.67
C PHE A 105 -10.79 13.48 -9.40
N ARG A 106 -11.85 12.68 -9.54
CA ARG A 106 -13.17 13.14 -9.92
C ARG A 106 -14.20 12.50 -9.00
N LEU A 107 -14.98 13.32 -8.30
CA LEU A 107 -16.13 12.90 -7.51
C LEU A 107 -17.40 13.28 -8.26
N SER A 108 -18.33 12.33 -8.39
CA SER A 108 -19.63 12.57 -9.03
C SER A 108 -20.74 12.10 -8.10
N LEU A 109 -21.68 13.00 -7.78
CA LEU A 109 -22.74 12.77 -6.82
C LEU A 109 -24.06 12.48 -7.54
N LYS A 110 -24.74 11.41 -7.13
CA LYS A 110 -26.10 11.07 -7.55
C LYS A 110 -26.90 10.56 -6.37
N GLY A 111 -27.76 11.41 -5.81
CA GLY A 111 -28.52 11.08 -4.60
C GLY A 111 -27.61 10.76 -3.43
N ASN A 112 -27.76 9.56 -2.87
CA ASN A 112 -26.94 9.06 -1.75
C ASN A 112 -25.70 8.28 -2.19
N THR A 113 -25.37 8.32 -3.48
CA THR A 113 -24.22 7.63 -4.04
C THR A 113 -23.21 8.63 -4.58
N MET A 114 -21.95 8.46 -4.24
CA MET A 114 -20.85 9.22 -4.80
C MET A 114 -19.86 8.26 -5.48
N THR A 115 -19.61 8.48 -6.75
CA THR A 115 -18.57 7.78 -7.50
C THR A 115 -17.28 8.59 -7.42
N SER A 116 -16.21 7.96 -6.96
CA SER A 116 -14.87 8.53 -6.94
C SER A 116 -14.03 7.85 -8.01
N VAL A 117 -13.48 8.62 -8.94
CA VAL A 117 -12.50 8.14 -9.93
C VAL A 117 -11.16 8.75 -9.57
N MET A 118 -10.16 7.91 -9.38
CA MET A 118 -8.79 8.29 -9.09
C MET A 118 -7.89 7.80 -10.22
N LYS A 119 -7.10 8.71 -10.80
CA LYS A 119 -6.13 8.41 -11.86
C LYS A 119 -4.73 8.68 -11.35
N MET A 120 -3.88 7.67 -11.37
CA MET A 120 -2.49 7.73 -10.93
C MET A 120 -1.57 7.69 -12.15
N THR A 121 -0.65 8.63 -12.25
CA THR A 121 0.33 8.69 -13.34
C THR A 121 1.62 8.01 -12.90
N LYS A 122 1.99 6.93 -13.57
CA LYS A 122 3.23 6.19 -13.31
C LYS A 122 4.45 6.94 -13.85
N PRO A 123 5.68 6.55 -13.44
CA PRO A 123 6.92 7.16 -13.94
C PRO A 123 7.10 7.08 -15.46
N ASP A 124 6.57 6.04 -16.10
CA ASP A 124 6.61 5.83 -17.55
C ASP A 124 5.54 6.63 -18.32
N GLY A 125 4.73 7.45 -17.62
CA GLY A 125 3.64 8.23 -18.18
C GLY A 125 2.34 7.45 -18.39
N SER A 126 2.32 6.15 -18.17
CA SER A 126 1.07 5.37 -18.20
C SER A 126 0.16 5.76 -17.03
N VAL A 127 -1.15 5.56 -17.20
CA VAL A 127 -2.16 5.91 -16.19
C VAL A 127 -2.86 4.65 -15.72
N SER A 128 -2.92 4.46 -14.40
CA SER A 128 -3.83 3.51 -13.79
C SER A 128 -5.04 4.24 -13.21
N GLU A 129 -6.20 3.58 -13.24
CA GLU A 129 -7.46 4.15 -12.77
C GLU A 129 -8.09 3.25 -11.72
N GLN A 130 -8.56 3.88 -10.64
CA GLN A 130 -9.39 3.25 -9.62
C GLN A 130 -10.73 3.97 -9.56
N THR A 131 -11.81 3.21 -9.52
CA THR A 131 -13.15 3.72 -9.27
C THR A 131 -13.68 3.13 -7.97
N ALA A 132 -14.19 3.98 -7.09
CA ALA A 132 -14.90 3.57 -5.89
C ALA A 132 -16.33 4.09 -5.91
N THR A 133 -17.28 3.22 -5.57
CA THR A 133 -18.67 3.59 -5.26
C THR A 133 -18.78 3.79 -3.78
N ASN A 134 -19.28 4.93 -3.35
CA ASN A 134 -19.44 5.30 -1.95
C ASN A 134 -20.91 5.57 -1.65
N THR A 135 -21.39 5.02 -0.54
CA THR A 135 -22.74 5.29 -0.03
C THR A 135 -22.66 6.26 1.12
N ARG A 136 -23.58 7.21 1.17
CA ARG A 136 -23.68 8.18 2.26
C ARG A 136 -24.13 7.48 3.54
N VAL A 137 -23.39 7.69 4.62
CA VAL A 137 -23.74 7.25 5.97
C VAL A 137 -24.48 8.34 6.72
N SER A 138 -24.04 9.60 6.55
CA SER A 138 -24.68 10.77 7.16
C SER A 138 -24.39 12.03 6.36
N GLY A 139 -25.14 13.10 6.58
CA GLY A 139 -24.93 14.41 5.95
C GLY A 139 -25.78 14.63 4.70
N ASP A 140 -25.42 15.63 3.88
CA ASP A 140 -26.13 16.03 2.67
C ASP A 140 -25.17 16.56 1.60
N GLY A 141 -25.55 16.44 0.31
CA GLY A 141 -24.71 16.82 -0.82
C GLY A 141 -23.39 16.03 -0.79
N PHE A 142 -22.26 16.69 -0.92
CA PHE A 142 -20.94 16.09 -0.75
C PHE A 142 -20.50 15.97 0.72
N PHE A 143 -21.25 16.61 1.64
CA PHE A 143 -20.87 16.73 3.04
C PHE A 143 -21.38 15.58 3.88
N GLY A 144 -20.62 15.21 4.90
CA GLY A 144 -20.91 14.15 5.85
C GLY A 144 -20.00 12.95 5.74
N LYS A 145 -20.45 11.81 6.26
CA LYS A 145 -19.69 10.56 6.29
C LYS A 145 -20.07 9.68 5.10
N TRP A 146 -19.06 9.14 4.46
CA TRP A 146 -19.16 8.24 3.32
C TRP A 146 -18.52 6.89 3.64
N LYS A 147 -19.04 5.80 3.06
CA LYS A 147 -18.47 4.45 3.16
C LYS A 147 -18.34 3.88 1.75
N SER A 148 -17.15 3.37 1.39
CA SER A 148 -16.97 2.67 0.11
C SER A 148 -17.68 1.34 0.14
N THR A 149 -18.47 1.05 -0.90
CA THR A 149 -19.24 -0.19 -1.04
C THR A 149 -18.71 -1.06 -2.17
N GLU A 150 -18.01 -0.47 -3.13
CA GLU A 150 -17.38 -1.17 -4.24
C GLU A 150 -16.10 -0.44 -4.66
N VAL A 151 -15.06 -1.20 -4.98
CA VAL A 151 -13.80 -0.68 -5.56
C VAL A 151 -13.48 -1.48 -6.82
N LYS A 152 -13.27 -0.79 -7.94
CA LYS A 152 -12.87 -1.36 -9.23
C LYS A 152 -11.58 -0.72 -9.70
N GLY A 153 -10.71 -1.50 -10.35
CA GLY A 153 -9.33 -1.08 -10.59
C GLY A 153 -8.68 -0.78 -9.25
N ALA A 154 -7.42 -0.81 -9.13
CA ALA A 154 -6.70 -0.34 -7.94
C ALA A 154 -5.27 -0.10 -8.37
N PRO A 155 -4.45 0.58 -7.58
CA PRO A 155 -3.02 0.50 -7.73
C PRO A 155 -2.65 -0.97 -7.77
N THR A 156 -2.13 -1.42 -8.90
CA THR A 156 -2.05 -2.86 -9.18
C THR A 156 -0.66 -3.42 -8.93
N GLY A 157 0.34 -2.56 -8.73
CA GLY A 157 1.73 -2.96 -8.61
C GLY A 157 2.30 -2.74 -7.22
N LEU A 158 2.95 -3.78 -6.71
CA LEU A 158 3.80 -3.74 -5.53
C LEU A 158 5.09 -4.48 -5.87
N ASP A 159 6.23 -3.80 -5.81
CA ASP A 159 7.53 -4.43 -5.97
C ASP A 159 8.21 -4.53 -4.61
N ILE A 160 8.69 -5.72 -4.27
CA ILE A 160 9.48 -5.94 -3.07
C ILE A 160 10.83 -6.51 -3.46
N VAL A 161 11.89 -6.01 -2.87
CA VAL A 161 13.23 -6.58 -2.94
C VAL A 161 13.73 -6.79 -1.52
N THR A 162 14.17 -8.01 -1.21
CA THR A 162 14.82 -8.35 0.06
C THR A 162 16.16 -9.00 -0.21
N ASP A 163 17.13 -8.79 0.67
CA ASP A 163 18.45 -9.43 0.58
C ASP A 163 18.81 -10.22 1.85
N SER A 164 19.96 -10.91 1.79
CA SER A 164 20.49 -11.70 2.90
C SER A 164 21.00 -10.82 4.07
N ALA A 165 21.23 -9.52 3.83
CA ALA A 165 21.67 -8.57 4.86
C ALA A 165 20.50 -7.97 5.64
N ASN A 166 19.30 -8.51 5.50
CA ASN A 166 18.08 -8.09 6.20
C ASN A 166 17.50 -6.75 5.70
N HIS A 167 17.90 -6.28 4.51
CA HIS A 167 17.32 -5.10 3.90
C HIS A 167 16.01 -5.44 3.16
N ILE A 168 15.17 -4.42 3.05
CA ILE A 168 13.93 -4.46 2.28
C ILE A 168 13.75 -3.15 1.50
N THR A 169 13.36 -3.28 0.25
CA THR A 169 12.84 -2.16 -0.56
C THR A 169 11.41 -2.48 -0.94
N VAL A 170 10.49 -1.57 -0.64
CA VAL A 170 9.09 -1.64 -1.09
C VAL A 170 8.84 -0.48 -2.04
N LYS A 171 8.25 -0.78 -3.21
CA LYS A 171 7.91 0.23 -4.22
C LYS A 171 6.43 0.13 -4.58
N TYR A 172 5.80 1.27 -4.73
CA TYR A 172 4.44 1.45 -5.22
C TYR A 172 4.49 2.25 -6.52
N PRO A 173 4.65 1.58 -7.69
CA PRO A 173 4.92 2.26 -8.98
C PRO A 173 3.87 3.30 -9.34
N GLU A 174 2.58 3.01 -9.10
CA GLU A 174 1.47 3.91 -9.41
C GLU A 174 1.53 5.23 -8.65
N PHE A 175 2.06 5.22 -7.42
CA PHE A 175 2.23 6.40 -6.58
C PHE A 175 3.62 7.03 -6.73
N GLN A 176 4.48 6.47 -7.58
CA GLN A 176 5.89 6.87 -7.69
C GLN A 176 6.59 6.87 -6.32
N ALA A 177 6.21 5.93 -5.46
CA ALA A 177 6.66 5.88 -4.09
C ALA A 177 7.57 4.67 -3.83
N ALA A 178 8.59 4.87 -2.99
CA ALA A 178 9.51 3.83 -2.58
C ALA A 178 10.05 4.07 -1.16
N CYS A 179 10.25 2.99 -0.43
CA CYS A 179 10.92 3.00 0.87
C CYS A 179 12.03 1.95 0.88
N ASN A 180 13.24 2.37 1.25
CA ASN A 180 14.38 1.48 1.47
C ASN A 180 14.64 1.40 2.98
N GLY A 181 14.68 0.22 3.54
CA GLY A 181 14.84 0.01 4.97
C GLY A 181 15.44 -1.33 5.32
N SER A 182 15.32 -1.71 6.59
CA SER A 182 15.73 -3.00 7.14
C SER A 182 14.66 -3.53 8.09
N PHE A 183 14.64 -4.86 8.31
CA PHE A 183 13.74 -5.48 9.28
C PHE A 183 14.26 -5.29 10.71
N ASP A 184 14.39 -4.02 11.17
CA ASP A 184 14.92 -3.64 12.47
C ASP A 184 13.97 -2.74 13.29
N GLY A 185 12.76 -2.51 12.80
CA GLY A 185 11.74 -1.69 13.44
C GLY A 185 11.99 -0.18 13.42
N LYS A 186 13.06 0.29 12.79
CA LYS A 186 13.33 1.72 12.68
C LYS A 186 12.52 2.37 11.57
N ASP A 187 12.37 3.67 11.68
CA ASP A 187 11.63 4.49 10.70
C ASP A 187 12.52 4.86 9.51
N TYR A 188 12.04 4.54 8.32
CA TYR A 188 12.67 4.87 7.03
C TYR A 188 11.76 5.79 6.23
N VAL A 189 12.32 6.83 5.64
CA VAL A 189 11.54 7.83 4.89
C VAL A 189 10.96 7.24 3.62
N LEU A 190 9.65 7.39 3.42
CA LEU A 190 9.00 7.12 2.14
C LEU A 190 9.31 8.26 1.17
N THR A 191 9.90 7.95 0.02
CA THR A 191 10.07 8.90 -1.08
C THR A 191 8.88 8.82 -2.03
N THR A 192 8.41 9.94 -2.53
CA THR A 192 7.34 10.02 -3.53
C THR A 192 7.72 11.01 -4.61
N ALA A 193 7.61 10.62 -5.88
CA ALA A 193 8.03 11.42 -7.03
C ALA A 193 9.47 11.96 -6.93
N GLY A 194 10.35 11.17 -6.31
CA GLY A 194 11.76 11.50 -6.12
C GLY A 194 12.07 12.46 -4.94
N ALA A 195 11.07 12.81 -4.13
CA ALA A 195 11.23 13.62 -2.92
C ALA A 195 10.91 12.82 -1.65
N GLY A 196 11.58 13.11 -0.55
CA GLY A 196 11.22 12.60 0.77
C GLY A 196 9.87 13.16 1.19
N SER A 197 8.98 12.29 1.69
CA SER A 197 7.69 12.67 2.25
C SER A 197 7.78 12.80 3.78
N LYS A 198 6.69 13.25 4.41
CA LYS A 198 6.54 13.23 5.88
C LYS A 198 6.04 11.87 6.39
N GLN A 199 6.01 10.87 5.52
CA GLN A 199 5.71 9.49 5.87
C GLN A 199 7.00 8.71 6.09
N THR A 200 6.96 7.80 7.06
CA THR A 200 7.99 6.81 7.27
C THR A 200 7.36 5.42 7.32
N MET A 201 8.16 4.40 7.03
CA MET A 201 7.80 3.00 7.16
C MET A 201 8.81 2.31 8.06
N ALA A 202 8.31 1.51 8.99
CA ALA A 202 9.12 0.62 9.81
C ALA A 202 8.79 -0.82 9.44
N PHE A 203 9.82 -1.67 9.35
CA PHE A 203 9.66 -3.07 8.94
C PHE A 203 10.15 -3.99 10.05
N GLU A 204 9.37 -5.04 10.34
CA GLU A 204 9.68 -6.04 11.35
C GLU A 204 9.33 -7.44 10.83
N LYS A 205 10.16 -8.44 11.10
CA LYS A 205 9.78 -9.84 10.84
C LYS A 205 8.65 -10.23 11.79
N ALA A 206 7.55 -10.75 11.26
CA ALA A 206 6.40 -11.21 12.03
C ALA A 206 6.32 -12.75 12.10
N GLY A 207 7.08 -13.45 11.27
CA GLY A 207 7.15 -14.90 11.21
C GLY A 207 8.11 -15.38 10.12
N ALA A 208 8.16 -16.67 9.88
CA ALA A 208 9.02 -17.25 8.84
C ALA A 208 8.67 -16.73 7.43
N ASN A 209 7.36 -16.58 7.16
CA ASN A 209 6.82 -16.16 5.88
C ASN A 209 5.99 -14.87 6.01
N SER A 210 6.24 -14.04 7.02
CA SER A 210 5.50 -12.80 7.22
C SER A 210 6.36 -11.68 7.78
N PHE A 211 6.01 -10.45 7.40
CA PHE A 211 6.56 -9.25 8.01
C PHE A 211 5.47 -8.22 8.28
N ARG A 212 5.72 -7.38 9.25
CA ARG A 212 4.88 -6.22 9.57
C ARG A 212 5.52 -4.97 8.99
N MET A 213 4.68 -4.12 8.43
CA MET A 213 5.04 -2.77 8.00
C MET A 213 4.17 -1.77 8.75
N THR A 214 4.76 -0.84 9.46
CA THR A 214 4.05 0.26 10.12
C THR A 214 4.33 1.55 9.37
N THR A 215 3.31 2.10 8.72
CA THR A 215 3.40 3.42 8.10
C THR A 215 3.04 4.49 9.14
N LYS A 216 3.91 5.48 9.29
CA LYS A 216 3.68 6.63 10.16
C LYS A 216 3.53 7.92 9.35
N MET A 217 2.71 8.81 9.85
CA MET A 217 2.50 10.16 9.33
C MET A 217 2.93 11.17 10.40
N ASN A 218 3.91 12.03 10.09
CA ASN A 218 4.45 12.97 11.07
C ASN A 218 4.87 12.28 12.40
N GLY A 219 5.48 11.09 12.31
CA GLY A 219 5.93 10.29 13.45
C GLY A 219 4.85 9.52 14.20
N LYS A 220 3.57 9.64 13.83
CA LYS A 220 2.46 8.90 14.46
C LYS A 220 2.05 7.71 13.58
N PRO A 221 1.82 6.52 14.16
CA PRO A 221 1.29 5.39 13.42
C PRO A 221 -0.01 5.76 12.71
N PHE A 222 -0.07 5.46 11.42
CA PHE A 222 -1.20 5.76 10.55
C PHE A 222 -1.83 4.47 10.03
N PHE A 223 -0.99 3.50 9.65
CA PHE A 223 -1.42 2.23 9.09
C PHE A 223 -0.46 1.12 9.53
N THR A 224 -0.97 -0.08 9.74
CA THR A 224 -0.16 -1.27 10.00
C THR A 224 -0.62 -2.39 9.08
N ASP A 225 0.31 -2.92 8.33
CA ASP A 225 0.13 -4.01 7.38
C ASP A 225 0.86 -5.25 7.86
N VAL A 226 0.26 -6.42 7.68
CA VAL A 226 0.95 -7.70 7.86
C VAL A 226 0.96 -8.42 6.53
N PHE A 227 2.12 -8.47 5.92
CA PHE A 227 2.35 -9.19 4.67
C PHE A 227 2.68 -10.65 4.97
N THR A 228 1.92 -11.56 4.36
CA THR A 228 2.12 -13.01 4.51
C THR A 228 2.29 -13.64 3.14
N LEU A 229 3.42 -14.33 2.95
CA LEU A 229 3.74 -15.07 1.73
C LEU A 229 3.20 -16.50 1.83
N SER A 230 2.49 -16.97 0.80
CA SER A 230 2.04 -18.36 0.70
C SER A 230 3.21 -19.33 0.66
N ALA A 231 2.98 -20.58 1.08
CA ALA A 231 4.03 -21.60 1.13
C ALA A 231 4.65 -21.90 -0.23
N ASP A 232 3.89 -21.76 -1.32
CA ASP A 232 4.37 -21.92 -2.69
C ASP A 232 5.04 -20.65 -3.27
N GLY A 233 5.06 -19.55 -2.50
CA GLY A 233 5.64 -18.27 -2.89
C GLY A 233 4.91 -17.52 -3.99
N LYS A 234 3.69 -17.94 -4.37
CA LYS A 234 2.95 -17.34 -5.50
C LYS A 234 1.96 -16.26 -5.12
N THR A 235 1.55 -16.22 -3.85
CA THR A 235 0.56 -15.28 -3.36
C THR A 235 1.12 -14.52 -2.16
N LEU A 236 0.95 -13.20 -2.16
CA LEU A 236 1.24 -12.33 -1.03
C LEU A 236 -0.08 -11.74 -0.52
N THR A 237 -0.40 -11.98 0.73
CA THR A 237 -1.56 -11.38 1.40
C THR A 237 -1.09 -10.21 2.25
N ASP A 238 -1.80 -9.11 2.17
CA ASP A 238 -1.62 -7.93 2.99
C ASP A 238 -2.89 -7.71 3.82
N ASP A 239 -2.79 -7.95 5.11
CA ASP A 239 -3.84 -7.69 6.08
C ASP A 239 -3.57 -6.32 6.71
N GLY A 240 -4.23 -5.29 6.18
CA GLY A 240 -4.05 -3.90 6.54
C GLY A 240 -5.02 -3.45 7.64
N ASN A 241 -4.49 -2.77 8.66
CA ASN A 241 -5.26 -2.22 9.77
C ASN A 241 -4.96 -0.73 9.92
N PRO A 242 -5.87 0.15 9.44
CA PRO A 242 -5.79 1.57 9.72
C PRO A 242 -5.93 1.83 11.23
N VAL A 243 -5.05 2.67 11.79
CA VAL A 243 -5.04 2.93 13.24
C VAL A 243 -6.28 3.69 13.71
N ALA A 244 -6.86 4.53 12.84
CA ALA A 244 -7.98 5.40 13.20
C ALA A 244 -9.37 4.78 12.98
N VAL A 245 -9.49 3.61 12.35
CA VAL A 245 -10.76 2.95 12.06
C VAL A 245 -10.69 1.44 12.27
N SER A 246 -11.83 0.84 12.58
CA SER A 246 -11.96 -0.59 12.90
C SER A 246 -12.18 -1.50 11.69
N GLU A 247 -12.23 -0.96 10.48
CA GLU A 247 -12.51 -1.74 9.28
C GLU A 247 -11.19 -2.23 8.66
N PRO A 248 -10.82 -3.51 8.83
CA PRO A 248 -9.61 -4.04 8.23
C PRO A 248 -9.74 -4.10 6.71
N MET A 249 -8.62 -3.93 6.02
CA MET A 249 -8.49 -4.19 4.59
C MET A 249 -7.76 -5.51 4.38
N LYS A 250 -8.09 -6.19 3.29
CA LYS A 250 -7.32 -7.34 2.83
C LYS A 250 -7.00 -7.16 1.35
N ALA A 251 -5.73 -7.04 1.04
CA ALA A 251 -5.25 -7.09 -0.32
C ALA A 251 -4.54 -8.42 -0.59
N VAL A 252 -4.81 -9.01 -1.74
CA VAL A 252 -4.18 -10.27 -2.17
C VAL A 252 -3.50 -10.01 -3.50
N TYR A 253 -2.22 -10.32 -3.55
CA TYR A 253 -1.39 -10.12 -4.74
C TYR A 253 -0.93 -11.47 -5.29
N ASP A 254 -0.96 -11.62 -6.60
CA ASP A 254 -0.36 -12.74 -7.31
C ASP A 254 1.03 -12.32 -7.83
N ARG A 255 2.00 -13.21 -7.73
CA ARG A 255 3.38 -13.00 -8.25
C ARG A 255 3.35 -12.92 -9.78
N GLN A 256 4.13 -11.98 -10.33
CA GLN A 256 4.31 -11.81 -11.77
C GLN A 256 5.51 -12.59 -12.29
#